data_d601f41a2e999b2caf7fe592427f17c8
#
_entry.id   d601f41a2e999b2caf7fe592427f17c8
#
_cell.length_a   1.000
_cell.length_b   1.000
_cell.length_c   1.000
_cell.angle_alpha   90.00
_cell.angle_beta   90.00
_cell.angle_gamma   90.00
#
_symmetry.space_group_name_H-M   'P 1'
#
loop_
_entity.id
_entity.type
_entity.pdbx_description
1 polymer ?
#
loop_
_entity_poly.entity_id
_entity_poly.type
_entity_poly.pdbx_seq_one_letter_code
_entity_poly.pdbx_strand_id
1 'polypeptide(L)'
;MKESFSCFSRDLEPFPSSGFMNNANQEIAALFASMAGLLASRGENPFKVKAYHRAADSLLALPEEVERLAERGELRSIPGIGKELAHKIQEFLATGRIRAYEELKTPLPDSVREWIDLPGFSEPIVHDLFFRLGMTTWEDLEALAQSHLLQTLPGLGSRSVEIVEAIRIKRRVCQEP
;
A
#
# COMPACT_ATOMS: atom_id res chain seq x y z
N MET A 1 16.58 -53.28 23.49
CA MET A 1 16.78 -52.27 22.44
C MET A 1 15.46 -51.53 22.24
N LYS A 2 15.30 -50.40 22.88
CA LYS A 2 14.16 -49.49 22.73
C LYS A 2 14.75 -48.11 22.52
N GLU A 3 14.75 -47.63 21.29
CA GLU A 3 15.14 -46.27 20.97
C GLU A 3 13.92 -45.35 21.11
N SER A 4 14.07 -44.46 22.07
CA SER A 4 13.11 -43.45 22.41
C SER A 4 13.20 -42.33 21.38
N PHE A 5 12.16 -42.13 20.58
CA PHE A 5 11.98 -40.93 19.79
C PHE A 5 11.69 -39.76 20.75
N SER A 6 12.70 -38.95 20.96
CA SER A 6 12.58 -37.67 21.66
C SER A 6 11.84 -36.67 20.77
N CYS A 7 10.69 -36.27 21.25
CA CYS A 7 9.87 -35.21 20.69
C CYS A 7 10.64 -33.89 20.74
N PHE A 8 11.03 -33.38 19.59
CA PHE A 8 11.64 -32.05 19.47
C PHE A 8 10.54 -31.00 19.57
N SER A 9 10.24 -30.63 20.81
CA SER A 9 9.46 -29.43 21.08
C SER A 9 10.27 -28.23 20.58
N ARG A 10 9.83 -27.67 19.46
CA ARG A 10 10.34 -26.40 18.96
C ARG A 10 9.72 -25.33 19.85
N ASP A 11 10.47 -24.99 20.92
CA ASP A 11 10.20 -23.85 21.75
C ASP A 11 10.17 -22.62 20.84
N LEU A 12 8.97 -22.06 20.68
CA LEU A 12 8.78 -20.71 20.18
C LEU A 12 9.39 -19.79 21.22
N GLU A 13 10.66 -19.46 21.02
CA GLU A 13 11.30 -18.40 21.77
C GLU A 13 10.40 -17.15 21.69
N PRO A 14 9.98 -16.60 22.82
CA PRO A 14 9.33 -15.32 22.82
C PRO A 14 10.35 -14.30 22.32
N PHE A 15 9.98 -13.50 21.35
CA PHE A 15 10.75 -12.35 20.89
C PHE A 15 11.36 -11.64 22.10
N PRO A 16 12.67 -11.32 22.08
CA PRO A 16 13.30 -10.66 23.20
C PRO A 16 12.67 -9.28 23.39
N SER A 17 11.85 -9.18 24.42
CA SER A 17 11.50 -7.91 25.04
C SER A 17 12.73 -7.38 25.75
N SER A 18 13.65 -6.77 25.01
CA SER A 18 14.86 -6.20 25.58
C SER A 18 15.28 -4.92 24.88
N GLY A 19 14.86 -3.81 25.42
CA GLY A 19 15.77 -2.70 25.65
C GLY A 19 16.13 -1.78 24.48
N PHE A 20 15.20 -1.42 23.62
CA PHE A 20 15.09 -0.08 23.07
C PHE A 20 13.60 0.23 23.05
N MET A 21 13.19 1.22 23.85
CA MET A 21 11.82 1.76 23.80
C MET A 21 11.64 2.49 22.46
N ASN A 22 11.54 1.76 21.38
CA ASN A 22 10.93 2.25 20.17
C ASN A 22 9.42 2.23 20.43
N ASN A 23 8.95 3.34 21.00
CA ASN A 23 7.54 3.60 21.18
C ASN A 23 6.89 3.46 19.79
N ALA A 24 5.84 2.64 19.65
CA ALA A 24 5.12 2.47 18.39
C ALA A 24 4.70 3.81 17.77
N ASN A 25 4.50 4.84 18.59
CA ASN A 25 4.30 6.21 18.13
C ASN A 25 5.43 6.66 17.19
N GLN A 26 6.69 6.42 17.59
CA GLN A 26 7.87 6.82 16.80
C GLN A 26 8.01 5.99 15.52
N GLU A 27 7.77 4.68 15.61
CA GLU A 27 7.87 3.79 14.45
C GLU A 27 6.81 4.14 13.40
N ILE A 28 5.55 4.30 13.81
CA ILE A 28 4.47 4.65 12.89
C ILE A 28 4.68 6.07 12.33
N ALA A 29 5.14 7.02 13.16
CA ALA A 29 5.45 8.37 12.71
C ALA A 29 6.56 8.36 11.64
N ALA A 30 7.62 7.59 11.82
CA ALA A 30 8.70 7.44 10.84
C ALA A 30 8.19 6.80 9.53
N LEU A 31 7.31 5.79 9.62
CA LEU A 31 6.67 5.19 8.45
C LEU A 31 5.80 6.20 7.70
N PHE A 32 5.00 6.99 8.41
CA PHE A 32 4.16 8.01 7.78
C PHE A 32 4.98 9.13 7.14
N ALA A 33 6.06 9.57 7.77
CA ALA A 33 6.99 10.54 7.18
C ALA A 33 7.65 9.98 5.90
N SER A 34 8.07 8.71 5.91
CA SER A 34 8.61 8.03 4.74
C SER A 34 7.58 7.89 3.62
N MET A 35 6.33 7.55 3.96
CA MET A 35 5.23 7.51 2.99
C MET A 35 4.97 8.87 2.37
N ALA A 36 5.00 9.94 3.16
CA ALA A 36 4.86 11.31 2.65
C ALA A 36 5.94 11.65 1.62
N GLY A 37 7.20 11.29 1.91
CA GLY A 37 8.34 11.49 0.99
C GLY A 37 8.17 10.71 -0.32
N LEU A 38 7.77 9.43 -0.24
CA LEU A 38 7.52 8.60 -1.42
C LEU A 38 6.34 9.11 -2.26
N LEU A 39 5.27 9.54 -1.62
CA LEU A 39 4.12 10.13 -2.31
C LEU A 39 4.48 11.46 -2.99
N ALA A 40 5.29 12.30 -2.33
CA ALA A 40 5.77 13.55 -2.90
C ALA A 40 6.66 13.32 -4.14
N SER A 41 7.58 12.35 -4.07
CA SER A 41 8.48 12.01 -5.19
C SER A 41 7.72 11.46 -6.41
N ARG A 42 6.53 10.88 -6.19
CA ARG A 42 5.65 10.38 -7.26
C ARG A 42 4.65 11.44 -7.78
N GLY A 43 4.74 12.67 -7.32
CA GLY A 43 3.83 13.73 -7.73
C GLY A 43 2.38 13.56 -7.24
N GLU A 44 2.17 12.77 -6.18
CA GLU A 44 0.87 12.55 -5.57
C GLU A 44 0.27 13.85 -5.01
N ASN A 45 -1.04 13.83 -4.79
CA ASN A 45 -1.79 14.99 -4.29
C ASN A 45 -1.12 15.62 -3.05
N PRO A 46 -0.74 16.92 -3.10
CA PRO A 46 -0.07 17.61 -1.99
C PRO A 46 -0.85 17.59 -0.67
N PHE A 47 -2.18 17.52 -0.73
CA PHE A 47 -3.01 17.41 0.47
C PHE A 47 -2.83 16.06 1.16
N LYS A 48 -2.67 15.00 0.37
CA LYS A 48 -2.37 13.64 0.88
C LYS A 48 -1.00 13.63 1.55
N VAL A 49 0.02 14.18 0.90
CA VAL A 49 1.38 14.33 1.46
C VAL A 49 1.35 15.08 2.80
N LYS A 50 0.68 16.24 2.84
CA LYS A 50 0.53 17.03 4.07
C LYS A 50 -0.20 16.27 5.17
N ALA A 51 -1.20 15.46 4.83
CA ALA A 51 -1.94 14.66 5.80
C ALA A 51 -1.04 13.63 6.49
N TYR A 52 -0.15 12.97 5.74
CA TYR A 52 0.81 12.02 6.31
C TYR A 52 1.84 12.72 7.20
N HIS A 53 2.39 13.88 6.81
CA HIS A 53 3.30 14.65 7.66
C HIS A 53 2.62 15.08 8.96
N ARG A 54 1.41 15.64 8.87
CA ARG A 54 0.63 16.06 10.05
C ARG A 54 0.34 14.88 10.99
N ALA A 55 0.02 13.72 10.45
CA ALA A 55 -0.20 12.53 11.26
C ALA A 55 1.08 12.05 11.96
N ALA A 56 2.23 12.11 11.27
CA ALA A 56 3.52 11.80 11.87
C ALA A 56 3.85 12.74 13.02
N ASP A 57 3.71 14.06 12.82
CA ASP A 57 3.94 15.06 13.86
C ASP A 57 3.00 14.85 15.07
N SER A 58 1.73 14.53 14.82
CA SER A 58 0.75 14.29 15.87
C SER A 58 1.07 13.05 16.69
N LEU A 59 1.55 11.97 16.05
CA LEU A 59 1.98 10.75 16.74
C LEU A 59 3.20 11.00 17.63
N LEU A 60 4.16 11.80 17.17
CA LEU A 60 5.33 12.18 17.98
C LEU A 60 4.97 13.06 19.18
N ALA A 61 3.90 13.84 19.07
CA ALA A 61 3.42 14.74 20.11
C ALA A 61 2.45 14.08 21.11
N LEU A 62 2.09 12.81 20.91
CA LEU A 62 1.16 12.09 21.79
C LEU A 62 1.75 11.93 23.18
N PRO A 63 0.99 12.26 24.26
CA PRO A 63 1.40 12.05 25.63
C PRO A 63 1.28 10.59 26.10
N GLU A 64 0.62 9.74 25.31
CA GLU A 64 0.36 8.33 25.62
C GLU A 64 0.70 7.43 24.42
N GLU A 65 0.76 6.13 24.66
CA GLU A 65 1.01 5.12 23.64
C GLU A 65 -0.20 4.97 22.71
N VAL A 66 0.04 4.95 21.41
CA VAL A 66 -1.00 4.83 20.37
C VAL A 66 -1.79 3.54 20.47
N GLU A 67 -1.19 2.48 21.02
CA GLU A 67 -1.84 1.19 21.30
C GLU A 67 -3.04 1.37 22.23
N ARG A 68 -2.90 2.18 23.28
CA ARG A 68 -4.00 2.45 24.22
C ARG A 68 -5.16 3.19 23.57
N LEU A 69 -4.86 4.12 22.68
CA LEU A 69 -5.87 4.80 21.88
C LEU A 69 -6.55 3.85 20.89
N ALA A 70 -5.79 2.90 20.33
CA ALA A 70 -6.33 1.88 19.44
C ALA A 70 -7.28 0.93 20.18
N GLU A 71 -6.91 0.47 21.38
CA GLU A 71 -7.75 -0.40 22.23
C GLU A 71 -9.08 0.27 22.61
N ARG A 72 -9.06 1.60 22.86
CA ARG A 72 -10.27 2.37 23.14
C ARG A 72 -11.06 2.78 21.89
N GLY A 73 -10.54 2.50 20.69
CA GLY A 73 -11.15 2.93 19.42
C GLY A 73 -11.06 4.44 19.17
N GLU A 74 -10.14 5.13 19.84
CA GLU A 74 -10.00 6.60 19.86
C GLU A 74 -8.92 7.13 18.89
N LEU A 75 -8.38 6.32 18.00
CA LEU A 75 -7.35 6.76 17.05
C LEU A 75 -7.73 8.00 16.22
N ARG A 76 -9.03 8.17 15.96
CA ARG A 76 -9.53 9.32 15.20
C ARG A 76 -9.63 10.61 16.02
N SER A 77 -9.43 10.55 17.33
CA SER A 77 -9.30 11.75 18.18
C SER A 77 -7.95 12.43 18.03
N ILE A 78 -6.96 11.72 17.47
CA ILE A 78 -5.62 12.28 17.22
C ILE A 78 -5.72 13.29 16.06
N PRO A 79 -5.24 14.54 16.26
CA PRO A 79 -5.29 15.56 15.23
C PRO A 79 -4.63 15.11 13.92
N GLY A 80 -5.31 15.26 12.79
CA GLY A 80 -4.79 14.85 11.49
C GLY A 80 -4.94 13.37 11.15
N ILE A 81 -5.44 12.53 12.05
CA ILE A 81 -5.70 11.11 11.80
C ILE A 81 -7.17 10.89 11.43
N GLY A 82 -7.41 10.73 10.13
CA GLY A 82 -8.70 10.34 9.58
C GLY A 82 -8.87 8.81 9.55
N LYS A 83 -9.99 8.35 9.00
CA LYS A 83 -10.34 6.92 8.90
C LYS A 83 -9.23 6.07 8.25
N GLU A 84 -8.67 6.56 7.15
CA GLU A 84 -7.64 5.85 6.38
C GLU A 84 -6.32 5.67 7.17
N LEU A 85 -5.88 6.72 7.86
CA LEU A 85 -4.66 6.68 8.66
C LEU A 85 -4.87 5.87 9.94
N ALA A 86 -6.04 5.96 10.57
CA ALA A 86 -6.40 5.12 11.71
C ALA A 86 -6.37 3.63 11.34
N HIS A 87 -6.87 3.26 10.15
CA HIS A 87 -6.79 1.87 9.67
C HIS A 87 -5.35 1.40 9.48
N LYS A 88 -4.47 2.25 8.92
CA LYS A 88 -3.04 1.92 8.77
C LYS A 88 -2.32 1.77 10.11
N ILE A 89 -2.70 2.55 11.11
CA ILE A 89 -2.18 2.38 12.48
C ILE A 89 -2.62 1.03 13.05
N GLN A 90 -3.90 0.67 12.92
CA GLN A 90 -4.41 -0.63 13.37
C GLN A 90 -3.72 -1.79 12.64
N GLU A 91 -3.53 -1.68 11.33
CA GLU A 91 -2.81 -2.66 10.53
C GLU A 91 -1.38 -2.84 11.06
N PHE A 92 -0.66 -1.74 11.32
CA PHE A 92 0.69 -1.80 11.88
C PHE A 92 0.73 -2.46 13.26
N LEU A 93 -0.17 -2.07 14.16
CA LEU A 93 -0.24 -2.63 15.50
C LEU A 93 -0.56 -4.14 15.50
N ALA A 94 -1.34 -4.59 14.52
CA ALA A 94 -1.71 -6.00 14.39
C ALA A 94 -0.65 -6.84 13.68
N THR A 95 0.11 -6.28 12.73
CA THR A 95 0.97 -7.04 11.80
C THR A 95 2.44 -6.62 11.82
N GLY A 96 2.78 -5.50 12.46
CA GLY A 96 4.09 -4.88 12.40
C GLY A 96 4.42 -4.22 11.05
N ARG A 97 3.44 -4.12 10.14
CA ARG A 97 3.65 -3.63 8.78
C ARG A 97 2.48 -2.76 8.33
N ILE A 98 2.75 -1.85 7.39
CA ILE A 98 1.73 -1.11 6.65
C ILE A 98 1.85 -1.55 5.19
N ARG A 99 0.88 -2.30 4.70
CA ARG A 99 0.88 -2.83 3.32
C ARG A 99 1.06 -1.72 2.29
N ALA A 100 0.36 -0.61 2.44
CA ALA A 100 0.48 0.54 1.55
C ALA A 100 1.91 1.13 1.51
N TYR A 101 2.69 1.01 2.59
CA TYR A 101 4.09 1.41 2.61
C TYR A 101 4.97 0.45 1.82
N GLU A 102 4.76 -0.86 1.97
CA GLU A 102 5.50 -1.86 1.20
C GLU A 102 5.20 -1.73 -0.30
N GLU A 103 3.96 -1.49 -0.66
CA GLU A 103 3.55 -1.21 -2.04
C GLU A 103 4.24 0.04 -2.60
N LEU A 104 4.33 1.12 -1.80
CA LEU A 104 5.03 2.34 -2.20
C LEU A 104 6.55 2.14 -2.36
N LYS A 105 7.17 1.25 -1.61
CA LYS A 105 8.61 0.95 -1.72
C LYS A 105 8.93 0.08 -2.93
N THR A 106 7.99 -0.76 -3.34
CA THR A 106 8.20 -1.70 -4.44
C THR A 106 8.01 -0.97 -5.78
N PRO A 107 9.02 -0.90 -6.63
CA PRO A 107 8.86 -0.31 -7.95
C PRO A 107 7.92 -1.17 -8.81
N LEU A 108 7.13 -0.53 -9.65
CA LEU A 108 6.36 -1.23 -10.68
C LEU A 108 7.33 -1.89 -11.67
N PRO A 109 7.07 -3.15 -12.07
CA PRO A 109 7.80 -3.77 -13.19
C PRO A 109 7.71 -2.90 -14.45
N ASP A 110 8.75 -2.89 -15.27
CA ASP A 110 8.79 -2.05 -16.48
C ASP A 110 7.61 -2.37 -17.43
N SER A 111 7.25 -3.64 -17.56
CA SER A 111 6.09 -4.10 -18.36
C SER A 111 4.75 -3.53 -17.88
N VAL A 112 4.60 -3.30 -16.58
CA VAL A 112 3.39 -2.70 -15.98
C VAL A 112 3.46 -1.17 -16.01
N ARG A 113 4.66 -0.61 -15.90
CA ARG A 113 4.88 0.84 -15.97
C ARG A 113 4.46 1.42 -17.33
N GLU A 114 4.62 0.68 -18.41
CA GLU A 114 4.16 1.08 -19.75
C GLU A 114 2.66 1.38 -19.82
N TRP A 115 1.86 0.88 -18.89
CA TRP A 115 0.43 1.16 -18.85
C TRP A 115 0.10 2.61 -18.48
N ILE A 116 1.05 3.34 -17.89
CA ILE A 116 0.90 4.78 -17.58
C ILE A 116 0.70 5.60 -18.86
N ASP A 117 1.24 5.12 -19.99
CA ASP A 117 1.11 5.78 -21.30
C ASP A 117 -0.29 5.62 -21.93
N LEU A 118 -1.16 4.80 -21.35
CA LEU A 118 -2.51 4.59 -21.86
C LEU A 118 -3.42 5.79 -21.56
N PRO A 119 -4.38 6.10 -22.44
CA PRO A 119 -5.31 7.21 -22.24
C PRO A 119 -6.08 7.11 -20.92
N GLY A 120 -5.91 8.10 -20.04
CA GLY A 120 -6.59 8.17 -18.76
C GLY A 120 -5.95 7.37 -17.62
N PHE A 121 -4.89 6.62 -17.92
CA PHE A 121 -4.10 5.96 -16.87
C PHE A 121 -3.15 6.96 -16.20
N SER A 122 -2.93 6.73 -14.93
CA SER A 122 -1.96 7.47 -14.12
C SER A 122 -1.22 6.49 -13.23
N GLU A 123 -0.06 6.89 -12.71
CA GLU A 123 0.75 6.03 -11.84
C GLU A 123 -0.06 5.44 -10.67
N PRO A 124 -0.91 6.20 -9.94
CA PRO A 124 -1.75 5.64 -8.89
C PRO A 124 -2.74 4.57 -9.37
N ILE A 125 -3.34 4.75 -10.55
CA ILE A 125 -4.26 3.78 -11.14
C ILE A 125 -3.51 2.49 -11.47
N VAL A 126 -2.37 2.60 -12.15
CA VAL A 126 -1.54 1.44 -12.53
C VAL A 126 -1.05 0.70 -11.28
N HIS A 127 -0.67 1.45 -10.26
CA HIS A 127 -0.27 0.89 -8.96
C HIS A 127 -1.41 0.11 -8.28
N ASP A 128 -2.62 0.65 -8.28
CA ASP A 128 -3.80 -0.05 -7.75
C ASP A 128 -4.12 -1.33 -8.56
N LEU A 129 -4.02 -1.29 -9.88
CA LEU A 129 -4.22 -2.45 -10.75
C LEU A 129 -3.20 -3.56 -10.45
N PHE A 130 -1.94 -3.19 -10.28
CA PHE A 130 -0.88 -4.15 -10.01
C PHE A 130 -0.97 -4.72 -8.58
N PHE A 131 -1.02 -3.88 -7.54
CA PHE A 131 -0.94 -4.34 -6.16
C PHE A 131 -2.27 -4.83 -5.57
N ARG A 132 -3.40 -4.27 -6.00
CA ARG A 132 -4.72 -4.63 -5.43
C ARG A 132 -5.45 -5.67 -6.26
N LEU A 133 -5.36 -5.60 -7.58
CA LEU A 133 -6.02 -6.56 -8.49
C LEU A 133 -5.07 -7.65 -8.98
N GLY A 134 -3.76 -7.56 -8.68
CA GLY A 134 -2.77 -8.56 -9.05
C GLY A 134 -2.51 -8.66 -10.55
N MET A 135 -2.80 -7.59 -11.29
CA MET A 135 -2.63 -7.57 -12.74
C MET A 135 -1.16 -7.39 -13.11
N THR A 136 -0.64 -8.26 -13.95
CA THR A 136 0.78 -8.28 -14.32
C THR A 136 1.01 -8.30 -15.83
N THR A 137 -0.02 -8.64 -16.61
CA THR A 137 0.08 -8.85 -18.07
C THR A 137 -0.86 -7.93 -18.85
N TRP A 138 -0.56 -7.75 -20.13
CA TRP A 138 -1.45 -7.05 -21.06
C TRP A 138 -2.79 -7.79 -21.26
N GLU A 139 -2.79 -9.12 -21.12
CA GLU A 139 -3.99 -9.95 -21.16
C GLU A 139 -4.94 -9.63 -20.00
N ASP A 140 -4.41 -9.48 -18.80
CA ASP A 140 -5.19 -9.09 -17.61
C ASP A 140 -5.84 -7.73 -17.83
N LEU A 141 -5.07 -6.78 -18.38
CA LEU A 141 -5.54 -5.44 -18.67
C LEU A 141 -6.61 -5.41 -19.76
N GLU A 142 -6.46 -6.24 -20.81
CA GLU A 142 -7.47 -6.39 -21.85
C GLU A 142 -8.76 -7.02 -21.31
N ALA A 143 -8.66 -8.03 -20.44
CA ALA A 143 -9.81 -8.63 -19.79
C ALA A 143 -10.55 -7.61 -18.89
N LEU A 144 -9.81 -6.77 -18.14
CA LEU A 144 -10.39 -5.67 -17.39
C LEU A 144 -11.12 -4.69 -18.32
N ALA A 145 -10.48 -4.30 -19.42
CA ALA A 145 -11.02 -3.33 -20.37
C ALA A 145 -12.31 -3.83 -21.06
N GLN A 146 -12.43 -5.12 -21.26
CA GLN A 146 -13.64 -5.77 -21.80
C GLN A 146 -14.74 -5.96 -20.72
N SER A 147 -14.38 -5.87 -19.46
CA SER A 147 -15.32 -6.00 -18.36
C SER A 147 -15.98 -4.65 -18.00
N HIS A 148 -17.18 -4.71 -17.40
CA HIS A 148 -17.82 -3.50 -16.87
C HIS A 148 -17.05 -2.82 -15.73
N LEU A 149 -16.03 -3.46 -15.16
CA LEU A 149 -15.20 -2.93 -14.08
C LEU A 149 -14.43 -1.68 -14.51
N LEU A 150 -13.98 -1.59 -15.75
CA LEU A 150 -13.31 -0.39 -16.27
C LEU A 150 -14.19 0.86 -16.15
N GLN A 151 -15.50 0.69 -16.33
CA GLN A 151 -16.47 1.79 -16.24
C GLN A 151 -16.68 2.29 -14.81
N THR A 152 -16.37 1.47 -13.82
CA THR A 152 -16.50 1.83 -12.39
C THR A 152 -15.27 2.55 -11.83
N LEU A 153 -14.15 2.51 -12.56
CA LEU A 153 -12.92 3.19 -12.15
C LEU A 153 -13.00 4.70 -12.45
N PRO A 154 -12.67 5.55 -11.46
CA PRO A 154 -12.72 7.01 -11.63
C PRO A 154 -11.83 7.47 -12.79
N GLY A 155 -12.41 8.22 -13.74
CA GLY A 155 -11.68 8.80 -14.88
C GLY A 155 -11.47 7.85 -16.07
N LEU A 156 -11.77 6.56 -15.98
CA LEU A 156 -11.55 5.59 -17.07
C LEU A 156 -12.85 5.25 -17.82
N GLY A 157 -14.00 5.32 -17.15
CA GLY A 157 -15.28 4.88 -17.72
C GLY A 157 -15.68 5.57 -19.01
N SER A 158 -15.46 6.88 -19.12
CA SER A 158 -15.76 7.66 -20.33
C SER A 158 -14.81 7.40 -21.50
N ARG A 159 -13.66 6.77 -21.26
CA ARG A 159 -12.61 6.47 -22.25
C ARG A 159 -12.43 4.99 -22.54
N SER A 160 -13.38 4.16 -22.13
CA SER A 160 -13.26 2.70 -22.25
C SER A 160 -12.95 2.23 -23.66
N VAL A 161 -13.53 2.84 -24.69
CA VAL A 161 -13.30 2.50 -26.10
C VAL A 161 -11.88 2.86 -26.53
N GLU A 162 -11.40 4.08 -26.18
CA GLU A 162 -10.02 4.51 -26.47
C GLU A 162 -9.00 3.62 -25.80
N ILE A 163 -9.27 3.21 -24.55
CA ILE A 163 -8.39 2.34 -23.78
C ILE A 163 -8.28 0.95 -24.41
N VAL A 164 -9.41 0.34 -24.79
CA VAL A 164 -9.42 -0.97 -25.47
C VAL A 164 -8.61 -0.93 -26.77
N GLU A 165 -8.77 0.15 -27.53
CA GLU A 165 -8.06 0.30 -28.80
C GLU A 165 -6.55 0.53 -28.58
N ALA A 166 -6.18 1.36 -27.61
CA ALA A 166 -4.79 1.59 -27.25
C ALA A 166 -4.09 0.29 -26.75
N ILE A 167 -4.76 -0.50 -25.93
CA ILE A 167 -4.26 -1.81 -25.47
C ILE A 167 -4.00 -2.74 -26.69
N ARG A 168 -4.94 -2.82 -27.61
CA ARG A 168 -4.79 -3.66 -28.81
C ARG A 168 -3.61 -3.25 -29.69
N ILE A 169 -3.40 -1.94 -29.85
CA ILE A 169 -2.27 -1.42 -30.63
C ILE A 169 -0.95 -1.75 -29.95
N LYS A 170 -0.81 -1.46 -28.64
CA LYS A 170 0.41 -1.75 -27.88
C LYS A 170 0.75 -3.23 -27.88
N ARG A 171 -0.25 -4.10 -27.72
CA ARG A 171 -0.06 -5.54 -27.71
C ARG A 171 0.43 -6.09 -29.05
N ARG A 172 -0.01 -5.55 -30.18
CA ARG A 172 0.50 -5.94 -31.51
C ARG A 172 1.97 -5.58 -31.65
N VAL A 173 2.37 -4.41 -31.21
CA VAL A 173 3.77 -3.96 -31.25
C VAL A 173 4.68 -4.83 -30.38
N CYS A 174 4.20 -5.31 -29.23
CA CYS A 174 4.98 -6.20 -28.35
C CYS A 174 5.06 -7.67 -28.85
N GLN A 175 4.27 -8.06 -29.84
CA GLN A 175 4.24 -9.42 -30.40
C GLN A 175 5.03 -9.55 -31.71
N GLU A 176 5.50 -8.46 -32.29
CA GLU A 176 6.41 -8.52 -33.44
C GLU A 176 7.84 -8.69 -32.94
N PRO A 177 8.55 -9.80 -33.33
CA PRO A 177 9.93 -10.08 -32.92
C PRO A 177 10.94 -9.16 -33.59
#